data_72680716608ea118cf240a31f2a14d2a
#
_entry.id   72680716608ea118cf240a31f2a14d2a
#
_cell.length_a   1.000
_cell.length_b   1.000
_cell.length_c   1.000
_cell.angle_alpha   90.00
_cell.angle_beta   90.00
_cell.angle_gamma   90.00
#
_symmetry.space_group_name_H-M   'P 1'
#
loop_
_entity.id
_entity.type
_entity.pdbx_description
1 polymer ?
#
loop_
_entity_poly.entity_id
_entity_poly.type
_entity_poly.pdbx_seq_one_letter_code
_entity_poly.pdbx_strand_id
1 'polypeptide(L)'
;KEKLLEKASYLKGVYIPRFSKPIYNDDGKILKYESFQNLPIKKEINNNFYQKPIFSPIISPLSFFSNMVLLEGGRGCMYNCRFCLSGHFYKPYRKTDLSIAIKEINKLFTSNKKIGLILPSIDKSISWDEIKEFLKENEILISFSSLRLDQLDDNILEILNKSKQKTLTIAPETGSDRLRKFLNKNFSNKDIIEFVYKIKNLSISNLKLYFMYGLPTEDFNDIKSIVELIKEIRSILKTQISISLSCFIPKPHTPFQWEKMEREEYFIKKQEYIRREIFKIENVELQKESIELSILQGIISRGDRRLSKIWKMNKPLKRLIKNLIEEKNFYIFRERERDEFFPWDIIDIGINKEYLWNEREKAYNERGL
;
A
#
# COMPACT_ATOMS: atom_id res chain seq x y z
N LYS A 1 5.07 -37.50 5.05
CA LYS A 1 4.81 -36.05 5.17
C LYS A 1 5.93 -35.33 5.92
N GLU A 2 6.44 -35.85 7.06
CA GLU A 2 7.54 -35.22 7.82
C GLU A 2 8.84 -35.17 7.03
N LYS A 3 9.27 -36.26 6.44
CA LYS A 3 10.46 -36.31 5.55
C LYS A 3 10.42 -35.30 4.40
N LEU A 4 9.20 -34.99 3.88
CA LEU A 4 9.04 -33.99 2.84
C LEU A 4 9.23 -32.56 3.40
N LEU A 5 8.65 -32.27 4.57
CA LEU A 5 8.83 -30.99 5.26
C LEU A 5 10.30 -30.77 5.67
N GLU A 6 10.97 -31.82 6.15
CA GLU A 6 12.39 -31.78 6.48
C GLU A 6 13.23 -31.42 5.24
N LYS A 7 13.01 -32.12 4.11
CA LYS A 7 13.68 -31.77 2.85
C LYS A 7 13.39 -30.35 2.39
N ALA A 8 12.13 -29.89 2.54
CA ALA A 8 11.73 -28.53 2.19
C ALA A 8 12.41 -27.48 3.09
N SER A 9 12.74 -27.79 4.33
CA SER A 9 13.41 -26.87 5.26
C SER A 9 14.83 -26.51 4.88
N TYR A 10 15.47 -27.30 4.02
CA TYR A 10 16.81 -27.00 3.46
C TYR A 10 16.76 -26.12 2.21
N LEU A 11 15.58 -25.88 1.64
CA LEU A 11 15.44 -24.99 0.49
C LEU A 11 15.55 -23.53 0.93
N LYS A 12 16.29 -22.74 0.16
CA LYS A 12 16.42 -21.31 0.41
C LYS A 12 15.05 -20.61 0.35
N GLY A 13 14.83 -19.68 1.25
CA GLY A 13 13.58 -18.90 1.33
C GLY A 13 12.37 -19.66 1.87
N VAL A 14 12.53 -20.91 2.31
CA VAL A 14 11.43 -21.73 2.84
C VAL A 14 11.45 -21.76 4.36
N TYR A 15 10.40 -21.25 4.97
CA TYR A 15 10.15 -21.32 6.41
C TYR A 15 9.13 -22.42 6.72
N ILE A 16 9.48 -23.32 7.63
CA ILE A 16 8.57 -24.39 8.10
C ILE A 16 8.17 -24.10 9.56
N PRO A 17 6.99 -23.54 9.81
CA PRO A 17 6.55 -23.14 11.17
C PRO A 17 6.60 -24.28 12.19
N ARG A 18 6.40 -25.52 11.76
CA ARG A 18 6.44 -26.71 12.62
C ARG A 18 7.80 -26.96 13.24
N PHE A 19 8.88 -26.53 12.60
CA PHE A 19 10.26 -26.74 13.05
C PHE A 19 10.81 -25.56 13.83
N SER A 20 9.98 -24.57 14.16
CA SER A 20 10.37 -23.39 14.89
C SER A 20 9.35 -23.10 15.99
N LYS A 21 9.80 -23.08 17.25
CA LYS A 21 8.95 -22.84 18.41
C LYS A 21 9.33 -21.50 19.07
N PRO A 22 8.42 -20.52 19.15
CA PRO A 22 8.69 -19.30 19.91
C PRO A 22 8.67 -19.60 21.41
N ILE A 23 9.61 -19.01 22.12
CA ILE A 23 9.65 -18.95 23.58
C ILE A 23 9.22 -17.55 23.97
N TYR A 24 8.29 -17.46 24.89
CA TYR A 24 7.71 -16.18 25.33
C TYR A 24 8.20 -15.83 26.74
N ASN A 25 8.33 -14.52 26.98
CA ASN A 25 8.53 -13.97 28.32
C ASN A 25 7.22 -13.98 29.10
N ASP A 26 7.27 -13.66 30.38
CA ASP A 26 6.10 -13.54 31.27
C ASP A 26 5.12 -12.47 30.81
N ASP A 27 5.61 -11.40 30.16
CA ASP A 27 4.80 -10.33 29.55
C ASP A 27 4.19 -10.72 28.18
N GLY A 28 4.44 -11.93 27.71
CA GLY A 28 3.92 -12.47 26.45
C GLY A 28 4.70 -12.06 25.21
N LYS A 29 5.78 -11.27 25.31
CA LYS A 29 6.68 -10.97 24.18
C LYS A 29 7.50 -12.19 23.81
N ILE A 30 7.94 -12.26 22.54
CA ILE A 30 8.84 -13.34 22.11
C ILE A 30 10.23 -13.05 22.62
N LEU A 31 10.79 -14.00 23.37
CA LEU A 31 12.19 -13.96 23.84
C LEU A 31 13.13 -14.44 22.73
N LYS A 32 12.83 -15.60 22.14
CA LYS A 32 13.61 -16.24 21.08
C LYS A 32 12.79 -17.29 20.36
N TYR A 33 13.36 -17.84 19.30
CA TYR A 33 12.86 -19.07 18.68
C TYR A 33 13.84 -20.22 18.91
N GLU A 34 13.31 -21.37 19.31
CA GLU A 34 13.97 -22.66 19.18
C GLU A 34 13.61 -23.22 17.82
N SER A 35 14.60 -23.42 16.96
CA SER A 35 14.34 -23.81 15.57
C SER A 35 15.39 -24.81 15.08
N PHE A 36 14.91 -25.78 14.32
CA PHE A 36 15.74 -26.68 13.52
C PHE A 36 16.35 -25.94 12.30
N GLN A 37 15.64 -24.94 11.79
CA GLN A 37 16.13 -24.11 10.68
C GLN A 37 16.97 -22.95 11.21
N ASN A 38 17.97 -22.55 10.42
CA ASN A 38 18.73 -21.33 10.70
C ASN A 38 17.84 -20.10 10.48
N LEU A 39 17.50 -19.40 11.56
CA LEU A 39 16.73 -18.15 11.52
C LEU A 39 17.69 -16.94 11.60
N PRO A 40 17.33 -15.82 10.96
CA PRO A 40 16.16 -15.59 10.14
C PRO A 40 16.26 -16.23 8.75
N ILE A 41 15.12 -16.64 8.18
CA ILE A 41 15.04 -17.12 6.82
C ILE A 41 15.18 -15.94 5.86
N LYS A 42 16.20 -15.98 5.02
CA LYS A 42 16.46 -14.94 4.04
C LYS A 42 15.45 -15.02 2.88
N LYS A 43 14.84 -13.89 2.55
CA LYS A 43 13.99 -13.74 1.38
C LYS A 43 14.78 -13.98 0.10
N GLU A 44 14.31 -14.88 -0.74
CA GLU A 44 14.89 -15.11 -2.07
C GLU A 44 14.33 -14.12 -3.09
N ILE A 45 15.19 -13.66 -3.98
CA ILE A 45 14.88 -12.67 -5.02
C ILE A 45 15.24 -13.26 -6.38
N ASN A 46 14.27 -13.27 -7.29
CA ASN A 46 14.53 -13.59 -8.67
C ASN A 46 15.19 -12.39 -9.37
N ASN A 47 16.46 -12.48 -9.66
CA ASN A 47 17.23 -11.45 -10.36
C ASN A 47 16.88 -11.33 -11.85
N ASN A 48 16.25 -12.35 -12.43
CA ASN A 48 15.83 -12.39 -13.83
C ASN A 48 14.36 -11.96 -14.02
N PHE A 49 13.78 -11.31 -13.04
CA PHE A 49 12.38 -10.87 -13.03
C PHE A 49 11.98 -10.09 -14.29
N TYR A 50 12.88 -9.28 -14.81
CA TYR A 50 12.63 -8.38 -15.96
C TYR A 50 12.86 -9.02 -17.32
N GLN A 51 13.44 -10.24 -17.40
CA GLN A 51 13.75 -10.90 -18.68
C GLN A 51 12.49 -11.41 -19.39
N LYS A 52 11.43 -11.70 -18.63
CA LYS A 52 10.15 -12.14 -19.21
C LYS A 52 9.02 -11.32 -18.53
N PRO A 53 8.13 -10.71 -19.32
CA PRO A 53 7.03 -9.95 -18.76
C PRO A 53 6.08 -10.88 -17.98
N ILE A 54 5.60 -10.38 -16.84
CA ILE A 54 4.62 -11.09 -16.02
C ILE A 54 3.25 -10.44 -16.26
N PHE A 55 2.36 -11.20 -16.88
CA PHE A 55 1.00 -10.74 -17.15
C PHE A 55 -0.02 -11.86 -16.90
N SER A 56 -1.29 -11.48 -16.71
CA SER A 56 -2.35 -12.47 -16.54
C SER A 56 -2.66 -13.14 -17.89
N PRO A 57 -2.52 -14.47 -17.99
CA PRO A 57 -2.83 -15.20 -19.24
C PRO A 57 -4.34 -15.36 -19.46
N ILE A 58 -5.15 -15.14 -18.44
CA ILE A 58 -6.61 -15.32 -18.47
C ILE A 58 -7.30 -13.96 -18.37
N ILE A 59 -8.16 -13.66 -19.34
CA ILE A 59 -9.03 -12.50 -19.34
C ILE A 59 -10.44 -12.97 -19.02
N SER A 60 -11.06 -12.39 -18.01
CA SER A 60 -12.41 -12.76 -17.60
C SER A 60 -13.30 -11.54 -17.37
N PRO A 61 -14.54 -11.54 -17.84
CA PRO A 61 -15.52 -10.51 -17.51
C PRO A 61 -15.96 -10.57 -16.04
N LEU A 62 -15.73 -11.69 -15.35
CA LEU A 62 -16.10 -11.92 -13.96
C LEU A 62 -15.02 -11.45 -12.96
N SER A 63 -13.84 -11.05 -13.43
CA SER A 63 -12.78 -10.54 -12.57
C SER A 63 -13.03 -9.08 -12.19
N PHE A 64 -12.45 -8.65 -11.07
CA PHE A 64 -12.50 -7.24 -10.64
C PHE A 64 -11.92 -6.29 -11.71
N PHE A 65 -10.87 -6.73 -12.41
CA PHE A 65 -10.27 -6.04 -13.56
C PHE A 65 -10.77 -6.69 -14.86
N SER A 66 -12.08 -6.62 -15.07
CA SER A 66 -12.75 -7.28 -16.19
C SER A 66 -12.21 -6.83 -17.55
N ASN A 67 -12.11 -7.79 -18.47
CA ASN A 67 -11.79 -7.55 -19.88
C ASN A 67 -10.46 -6.83 -20.14
N MET A 68 -9.44 -7.05 -19.29
CA MET A 68 -8.10 -6.51 -19.52
C MET A 68 -7.01 -7.53 -19.19
N VAL A 69 -5.88 -7.43 -19.88
CA VAL A 69 -4.64 -8.15 -19.52
C VAL A 69 -3.95 -7.35 -18.43
N LEU A 70 -3.71 -7.95 -17.27
CA LEU A 70 -2.96 -7.30 -16.20
C LEU A 70 -1.48 -7.53 -16.43
N LEU A 71 -0.72 -6.45 -16.54
CA LEU A 71 0.74 -6.46 -16.70
C LEU A 71 1.41 -5.94 -15.43
N GLU A 72 2.31 -6.73 -14.84
CA GLU A 72 3.19 -6.26 -13.77
C GLU A 72 4.35 -5.48 -14.37
N GLY A 73 4.28 -4.15 -14.30
CA GLY A 73 5.31 -3.26 -14.81
C GLY A 73 6.51 -3.09 -13.88
N GLY A 74 6.37 -3.47 -12.61
CA GLY A 74 7.47 -3.45 -11.65
C GLY A 74 7.08 -3.98 -10.29
N ARG A 75 8.06 -4.52 -9.57
CA ARG A 75 7.91 -5.06 -8.21
C ARG A 75 8.84 -4.35 -7.23
N GLY A 76 8.30 -4.00 -6.06
CA GLY A 76 8.93 -3.08 -5.11
C GLY A 76 8.64 -1.63 -5.49
N CYS A 77 9.23 -0.68 -4.77
CA CYS A 77 9.05 0.74 -5.02
C CYS A 77 10.37 1.46 -4.83
N MET A 78 10.64 2.46 -5.65
CA MET A 78 11.84 3.31 -5.53
C MET A 78 11.76 4.25 -4.32
N TYR A 79 10.55 4.52 -3.85
CA TYR A 79 10.29 5.39 -2.70
C TYR A 79 10.34 4.63 -1.38
N ASN A 80 10.66 5.38 -0.31
CA ASN A 80 10.80 4.88 1.04
C ASN A 80 9.74 5.49 1.97
N CYS A 81 8.47 5.53 1.54
CA CYS A 81 7.39 5.99 2.41
C CYS A 81 7.38 5.15 3.69
N ARG A 82 7.49 5.80 4.86
CA ARG A 82 7.77 5.17 6.16
C ARG A 82 6.69 4.19 6.65
N PHE A 83 5.49 4.25 6.07
CA PHE A 83 4.37 3.35 6.38
C PHE A 83 4.21 2.20 5.37
N CYS A 84 4.88 2.28 4.22
CA CYS A 84 4.52 1.46 3.05
C CYS A 84 5.34 0.17 2.99
N LEU A 85 4.64 -0.97 3.03
CA LEU A 85 5.27 -2.29 2.92
C LEU A 85 5.95 -2.50 1.56
N SER A 86 5.37 -1.99 0.46
CA SER A 86 5.93 -2.16 -0.88
C SER A 86 7.30 -1.50 -1.04
N GLY A 87 7.52 -0.36 -0.37
CA GLY A 87 8.80 0.36 -0.41
C GLY A 87 9.93 -0.31 0.38
N HIS A 88 9.61 -1.31 1.20
CA HIS A 88 10.59 -1.98 2.07
C HIS A 88 10.65 -3.48 1.79
N PHE A 89 9.55 -4.21 1.96
CA PHE A 89 9.53 -5.66 1.85
C PHE A 89 9.92 -6.17 0.46
N TYR A 90 9.52 -5.47 -0.61
CA TYR A 90 9.78 -5.90 -1.99
C TYR A 90 11.05 -5.31 -2.62
N LYS A 91 11.93 -4.69 -1.83
CA LYS A 91 13.26 -4.26 -2.31
C LYS A 91 14.14 -5.46 -2.72
N PRO A 92 15.05 -5.25 -3.70
CA PRO A 92 15.22 -4.06 -4.54
C PRO A 92 14.05 -3.84 -5.51
N TYR A 93 13.85 -2.61 -5.97
CA TYR A 93 12.91 -2.33 -7.06
C TYR A 93 13.39 -3.04 -8.33
N ARG A 94 12.47 -3.71 -8.98
CA ARG A 94 12.72 -4.41 -10.26
C ARG A 94 11.63 -4.02 -11.23
N LYS A 95 12.03 -3.54 -12.40
CA LYS A 95 11.13 -3.10 -13.46
C LYS A 95 11.03 -4.13 -14.56
N THR A 96 9.91 -4.16 -15.24
CA THR A 96 9.69 -4.83 -16.51
C THR A 96 10.02 -3.85 -17.62
N ASP A 97 10.62 -4.32 -18.71
CA ASP A 97 10.68 -3.56 -19.95
C ASP A 97 9.27 -3.46 -20.54
N LEU A 98 8.63 -2.30 -20.34
CA LEU A 98 7.25 -2.10 -20.75
C LEU A 98 7.08 -2.12 -22.26
N SER A 99 8.06 -1.62 -23.03
CA SER A 99 7.99 -1.61 -24.49
C SER A 99 7.97 -3.04 -25.04
N ILE A 100 8.85 -3.90 -24.54
CA ILE A 100 8.88 -5.32 -24.92
C ILE A 100 7.60 -6.03 -24.45
N ALA A 101 7.20 -5.80 -23.20
CA ALA A 101 6.04 -6.46 -22.60
C ALA A 101 4.72 -6.14 -23.34
N ILE A 102 4.49 -4.87 -23.68
CA ILE A 102 3.30 -4.45 -24.39
C ILE A 102 3.28 -5.03 -25.82
N LYS A 103 4.43 -5.04 -26.51
CA LYS A 103 4.57 -5.67 -27.84
C LYS A 103 4.25 -7.16 -27.80
N GLU A 104 4.74 -7.89 -26.79
CA GLU A 104 4.47 -9.31 -26.61
C GLU A 104 3.00 -9.58 -26.32
N ILE A 105 2.39 -8.80 -25.40
CA ILE A 105 0.95 -8.89 -25.10
C ILE A 105 0.11 -8.63 -26.37
N ASN A 106 0.45 -7.62 -27.16
CA ASN A 106 -0.27 -7.31 -28.40
C ASN A 106 -0.24 -8.45 -29.41
N LYS A 107 0.85 -9.21 -29.48
CA LYS A 107 0.95 -10.41 -30.35
C LYS A 107 0.07 -11.56 -29.84
N LEU A 108 -0.02 -11.75 -28.53
CA LEU A 108 -0.75 -12.86 -27.91
C LEU A 108 -2.26 -12.60 -27.79
N PHE A 109 -2.68 -11.35 -27.64
CA PHE A 109 -4.07 -10.98 -27.37
C PHE A 109 -4.59 -10.00 -28.43
N THR A 110 -4.73 -10.49 -29.67
CA THR A 110 -5.12 -9.67 -30.82
C THR A 110 -6.52 -9.06 -30.72
N SER A 111 -7.45 -9.71 -30.02
CA SER A 111 -8.83 -9.27 -29.81
C SER A 111 -9.03 -8.39 -28.58
N ASN A 112 -8.07 -8.35 -27.65
CA ASN A 112 -8.16 -7.54 -26.44
C ASN A 112 -7.10 -6.46 -26.43
N LYS A 113 -7.54 -5.24 -26.65
CA LYS A 113 -6.68 -4.05 -26.74
C LYS A 113 -6.59 -3.26 -25.43
N LYS A 114 -6.90 -3.87 -24.27
CA LYS A 114 -6.84 -3.20 -22.98
C LYS A 114 -5.87 -3.86 -22.02
N ILE A 115 -4.88 -3.10 -21.56
CA ILE A 115 -3.87 -3.54 -20.61
C ILE A 115 -4.05 -2.77 -19.28
N GLY A 116 -4.19 -3.51 -18.18
CA GLY A 116 -4.17 -2.96 -16.83
C GLY A 116 -2.74 -3.00 -16.28
N LEU A 117 -2.12 -1.84 -16.12
CA LEU A 117 -0.72 -1.73 -15.67
C LEU A 117 -0.65 -1.64 -14.14
N ILE A 118 0.05 -2.60 -13.54
CA ILE A 118 0.31 -2.64 -12.10
C ILE A 118 1.74 -2.12 -11.86
N LEU A 119 1.83 -0.89 -11.36
CA LEU A 119 3.08 -0.19 -11.06
C LEU A 119 3.02 0.42 -9.67
N PRO A 120 3.86 -0.01 -8.72
CA PRO A 120 3.99 0.67 -7.43
C PRO A 120 4.63 2.07 -7.54
N SER A 121 5.46 2.27 -8.55
CA SER A 121 6.09 3.54 -8.91
C SER A 121 6.51 3.54 -10.37
N ILE A 122 6.50 4.70 -11.01
CA ILE A 122 6.95 4.88 -12.38
C ILE A 122 8.45 5.20 -12.36
N ASP A 123 9.21 4.45 -13.14
CA ASP A 123 10.64 4.71 -13.34
C ASP A 123 10.82 5.80 -14.43
N LYS A 124 11.58 6.84 -14.12
CA LYS A 124 11.86 7.93 -15.07
C LYS A 124 12.63 7.50 -16.32
N SER A 125 13.26 6.32 -16.29
CA SER A 125 13.96 5.76 -17.45
C SER A 125 13.03 5.07 -18.47
N ILE A 126 11.72 5.04 -18.21
CA ILE A 126 10.73 4.51 -19.17
C ILE A 126 10.53 5.54 -20.26
N SER A 127 10.75 5.15 -21.52
CA SER A 127 10.44 5.99 -22.68
C SER A 127 8.94 5.98 -22.97
N TRP A 128 8.21 6.87 -22.32
CA TRP A 128 6.77 6.98 -22.52
C TRP A 128 6.38 7.49 -23.91
N ASP A 129 7.26 8.19 -24.62
CA ASP A 129 7.03 8.63 -25.99
C ASP A 129 6.94 7.44 -26.94
N GLU A 130 7.90 6.51 -26.89
CA GLU A 130 7.87 5.28 -27.71
C GLU A 130 6.67 4.41 -27.40
N ILE A 131 6.35 4.26 -26.12
CA ILE A 131 5.15 3.50 -25.67
C ILE A 131 3.89 4.16 -26.23
N LYS A 132 3.78 5.47 -26.11
CA LYS A 132 2.61 6.25 -26.56
C LYS A 132 2.36 6.06 -28.07
N GLU A 133 3.39 6.15 -28.90
CA GLU A 133 3.26 5.97 -30.35
C GLU A 133 2.84 4.52 -30.67
N PHE A 134 3.48 3.53 -30.05
CA PHE A 134 3.10 2.11 -30.26
C PHE A 134 1.65 1.83 -29.84
N LEU A 135 1.19 2.38 -28.70
CA LEU A 135 -0.19 2.25 -28.24
C LEU A 135 -1.19 2.83 -29.24
N LYS A 136 -0.83 4.00 -29.82
CA LYS A 136 -1.66 4.69 -30.81
C LYS A 136 -1.79 3.90 -32.11
N GLU A 137 -0.66 3.44 -32.67
CA GLU A 137 -0.61 2.66 -33.92
C GLU A 137 -1.39 1.35 -33.82
N ASN A 138 -1.41 0.72 -32.63
CA ASN A 138 -2.04 -0.59 -32.41
C ASN A 138 -3.41 -0.48 -31.72
N GLU A 139 -3.92 0.70 -31.48
CA GLU A 139 -5.20 0.96 -30.80
C GLU A 139 -5.30 0.34 -29.40
N ILE A 140 -4.17 0.29 -28.67
CA ILE A 140 -4.10 -0.30 -27.34
C ILE A 140 -4.44 0.76 -26.29
N LEU A 141 -5.30 0.39 -25.35
CA LEU A 141 -5.65 1.21 -24.19
C LEU A 141 -4.91 0.75 -22.95
N ILE A 142 -4.31 1.67 -22.21
CA ILE A 142 -3.68 1.38 -20.91
C ILE A 142 -4.53 1.95 -19.78
N SER A 143 -4.73 1.15 -18.73
CA SER A 143 -5.34 1.58 -17.48
C SER A 143 -4.32 1.49 -16.35
N PHE A 144 -4.14 2.58 -15.61
CA PHE A 144 -3.29 2.63 -14.43
C PHE A 144 -4.11 2.40 -13.16
N SER A 145 -3.59 1.60 -12.22
CA SER A 145 -4.29 1.32 -10.96
C SER A 145 -4.29 2.52 -10.01
N SER A 146 -3.13 3.09 -9.76
CA SER A 146 -2.92 4.32 -8.98
C SER A 146 -1.58 4.93 -9.37
N LEU A 147 -1.48 6.23 -9.28
CA LEU A 147 -0.30 6.97 -9.69
C LEU A 147 0.16 7.89 -8.56
N ARG A 148 1.47 8.04 -8.43
CA ARG A 148 2.04 9.08 -7.60
C ARG A 148 2.01 10.40 -8.36
N LEU A 149 1.59 11.44 -7.68
CA LEU A 149 1.47 12.77 -8.24
C LEU A 149 2.78 13.31 -8.82
N ASP A 150 3.89 13.07 -8.12
CA ASP A 150 5.24 13.49 -8.47
C ASP A 150 5.88 12.70 -9.63
N GLN A 151 5.14 11.76 -10.22
CA GLN A 151 5.58 10.92 -11.34
C GLN A 151 4.74 11.12 -12.61
N LEU A 152 3.74 11.99 -12.55
CA LEU A 152 2.84 12.26 -13.68
C LEU A 152 3.43 13.35 -14.55
N ASP A 153 3.87 12.97 -15.74
CA ASP A 153 4.28 13.86 -16.81
C ASP A 153 3.20 14.01 -17.90
N ASP A 154 3.43 14.87 -18.85
CA ASP A 154 2.47 15.17 -19.89
C ASP A 154 2.21 13.96 -20.81
N ASN A 155 3.20 13.08 -21.04
CA ASN A 155 3.02 11.86 -21.84
C ASN A 155 2.07 10.88 -21.17
N ILE A 156 2.22 10.69 -19.86
CA ILE A 156 1.34 9.82 -19.08
C ILE A 156 -0.09 10.39 -19.08
N LEU A 157 -0.23 11.70 -18.92
CA LEU A 157 -1.54 12.36 -18.95
C LEU A 157 -2.20 12.22 -20.34
N GLU A 158 -1.43 12.32 -21.43
CA GLU A 158 -1.93 12.09 -22.79
C GLU A 158 -2.37 10.64 -23.00
N ILE A 159 -1.59 9.65 -22.52
CA ILE A 159 -1.95 8.23 -22.56
C ILE A 159 -3.25 7.98 -21.78
N LEU A 160 -3.39 8.55 -20.59
CA LEU A 160 -4.59 8.47 -19.76
C LEU A 160 -5.82 9.00 -20.50
N ASN A 161 -5.69 10.16 -21.12
CA ASN A 161 -6.77 10.81 -21.86
C ASN A 161 -7.20 9.98 -23.09
N LYS A 162 -6.23 9.52 -23.89
CA LYS A 162 -6.47 8.64 -25.07
C LYS A 162 -7.08 7.31 -24.67
N SER A 163 -6.67 6.76 -23.54
CA SER A 163 -7.21 5.49 -23.00
C SER A 163 -8.61 5.62 -22.43
N LYS A 164 -9.19 6.82 -22.42
CA LYS A 164 -10.52 7.12 -21.87
C LYS A 164 -10.69 6.59 -20.45
N GLN A 165 -9.60 6.69 -19.64
CA GLN A 165 -9.64 6.26 -18.26
C GLN A 165 -10.57 7.18 -17.47
N LYS A 166 -11.69 6.64 -17.00
CA LYS A 166 -12.74 7.43 -16.32
C LYS A 166 -12.33 7.91 -14.95
N THR A 167 -11.55 7.11 -14.21
CA THR A 167 -11.12 7.43 -12.85
C THR A 167 -9.62 7.60 -12.81
N LEU A 168 -9.16 8.76 -12.37
CA LEU A 168 -7.77 8.98 -12.01
C LEU A 168 -7.62 8.86 -10.50
N THR A 169 -6.66 8.06 -10.05
CA THR A 169 -6.45 7.80 -8.62
C THR A 169 -5.09 8.31 -8.18
N ILE A 170 -5.08 9.19 -7.19
CA ILE A 170 -3.87 9.66 -6.51
C ILE A 170 -4.01 9.45 -5.00
N ALA A 171 -2.88 9.43 -4.30
CA ALA A 171 -2.83 9.22 -2.87
C ALA A 171 -2.11 10.37 -2.15
N PRO A 172 -2.84 11.43 -1.75
CA PRO A 172 -2.29 12.47 -0.87
C PRO A 172 -1.86 11.94 0.50
N GLU A 173 -2.48 10.88 1.00
CA GLU A 173 -2.39 10.22 2.30
C GLU A 173 -2.92 11.07 3.45
N THR A 174 -2.64 12.36 3.46
CA THR A 174 -3.07 13.33 4.49
C THR A 174 -3.30 14.70 3.86
N GLY A 175 -4.08 15.56 4.51
CA GLY A 175 -4.27 16.95 4.10
C GLY A 175 -3.12 17.88 4.48
N SER A 176 -2.22 17.42 5.37
CA SER A 176 -1.17 18.22 5.98
C SER A 176 0.20 17.97 5.34
N ASP A 177 0.88 19.04 4.91
CA ASP A 177 2.26 18.96 4.39
C ASP A 177 3.23 18.45 5.47
N ARG A 178 3.00 18.84 6.73
CA ARG A 178 3.77 18.35 7.88
C ARG A 178 3.72 16.83 7.98
N LEU A 179 2.52 16.24 7.94
CA LEU A 179 2.37 14.78 8.00
C LEU A 179 2.88 14.10 6.73
N ARG A 180 2.73 14.70 5.55
CA ARG A 180 3.33 14.11 4.34
C ARG A 180 4.85 14.03 4.44
N LYS A 181 5.50 15.06 4.97
CA LYS A 181 6.94 15.04 5.25
C LYS A 181 7.29 13.95 6.28
N PHE A 182 6.50 13.83 7.34
CA PHE A 182 6.64 12.77 8.34
C PHE A 182 6.53 11.36 7.72
N LEU A 183 5.66 11.17 6.73
CA LEU A 183 5.49 9.94 5.98
C LEU A 183 6.60 9.67 4.94
N ASN A 184 7.54 10.60 4.74
CA ASN A 184 8.49 10.61 3.64
C ASN A 184 7.82 10.58 2.26
N LYS A 185 6.79 11.42 2.10
CA LYS A 185 6.05 11.59 0.85
C LYS A 185 6.20 13.03 0.37
N ASN A 186 7.22 13.25 -0.46
CA ASN A 186 7.81 14.55 -0.76
C ASN A 186 7.04 15.32 -1.86
N PHE A 187 5.82 15.73 -1.58
CA PHE A 187 5.07 16.74 -2.33
C PHE A 187 4.11 17.48 -1.39
N SER A 188 3.79 18.71 -1.73
CA SER A 188 3.00 19.63 -0.94
C SER A 188 1.53 19.71 -1.40
N ASN A 189 0.68 20.40 -0.65
CA ASN A 189 -0.67 20.77 -1.11
C ASN A 189 -0.60 21.63 -2.38
N LYS A 190 0.40 22.52 -2.50
CA LYS A 190 0.62 23.30 -3.71
C LYS A 190 0.83 22.41 -4.93
N ASP A 191 1.67 21.37 -4.83
CA ASP A 191 1.91 20.42 -5.91
C ASP A 191 0.62 19.65 -6.29
N ILE A 192 -0.20 19.31 -5.29
CA ILE A 192 -1.50 18.67 -5.53
C ILE A 192 -2.41 19.63 -6.33
N ILE A 193 -2.49 20.88 -5.93
CA ILE A 193 -3.34 21.88 -6.59
C ILE A 193 -2.85 22.18 -8.00
N GLU A 194 -1.54 22.33 -8.22
CA GLU A 194 -0.96 22.48 -9.55
C GLU A 194 -1.30 21.29 -10.45
N PHE A 195 -1.20 20.07 -9.91
CA PHE A 195 -1.61 18.87 -10.63
C PHE A 195 -3.11 18.89 -10.97
N VAL A 196 -3.97 19.31 -10.05
CA VAL A 196 -5.42 19.41 -10.27
C VAL A 196 -5.73 20.38 -11.42
N TYR A 197 -5.00 21.49 -11.53
CA TYR A 197 -5.11 22.39 -12.70
C TYR A 197 -4.70 21.71 -14.01
N LYS A 198 -3.65 20.88 -14.02
CA LYS A 198 -3.23 20.15 -15.23
C LYS A 198 -4.30 19.16 -15.72
N ILE A 199 -4.97 18.47 -14.79
CA ILE A 199 -5.96 17.47 -15.16
C ILE A 199 -7.37 18.05 -15.43
N LYS A 200 -7.59 19.30 -15.15
CA LYS A 200 -8.92 19.96 -15.26
C LYS A 200 -9.59 19.78 -16.63
N ASN A 201 -8.78 19.75 -17.68
CA ASN A 201 -9.24 19.65 -19.06
C ASN A 201 -9.17 18.23 -19.63
N LEU A 202 -8.77 17.23 -18.82
CA LEU A 202 -8.79 15.84 -19.25
C LEU A 202 -10.20 15.25 -19.20
N SER A 203 -10.45 14.25 -20.04
CA SER A 203 -11.73 13.56 -20.11
C SER A 203 -11.96 12.55 -18.96
N ILE A 204 -11.51 12.89 -17.75
CA ILE A 204 -11.75 12.10 -16.54
C ILE A 204 -13.11 12.46 -15.94
N SER A 205 -13.87 11.47 -15.52
CA SER A 205 -15.18 11.68 -14.87
C SER A 205 -15.10 11.63 -13.34
N ASN A 206 -14.01 11.08 -12.79
CA ASN A 206 -13.82 10.93 -11.35
C ASN A 206 -12.36 11.08 -10.94
N LEU A 207 -12.08 11.93 -9.95
CA LEU A 207 -10.79 11.98 -9.26
C LEU A 207 -10.92 11.22 -7.94
N LYS A 208 -10.19 10.11 -7.79
CA LYS A 208 -10.18 9.32 -6.56
C LYS A 208 -8.96 9.67 -5.71
N LEU A 209 -9.22 10.04 -4.45
CA LEU A 209 -8.22 10.47 -3.48
C LEU A 209 -8.13 9.47 -2.33
N TYR A 210 -6.92 8.96 -2.04
CA TYR A 210 -6.68 8.13 -0.87
C TYR A 210 -6.15 8.95 0.28
N PHE A 211 -6.80 8.82 1.45
CA PHE A 211 -6.37 9.40 2.72
C PHE A 211 -6.29 8.34 3.81
N MET A 212 -5.32 8.52 4.69
CA MET A 212 -5.20 7.78 5.95
C MET A 212 -5.40 8.73 7.13
N TYR A 213 -5.91 8.19 8.24
CA TYR A 213 -6.05 8.91 9.49
C TYR A 213 -5.69 8.00 10.68
N GLY A 214 -5.37 8.60 11.84
CA GLY A 214 -4.77 7.89 12.98
C GLY A 214 -3.28 7.69 12.81
N LEU A 215 -2.62 8.55 12.05
CA LEU A 215 -1.18 8.56 11.87
C LEU A 215 -0.46 8.96 13.18
N PRO A 216 0.73 8.45 13.43
CA PRO A 216 1.53 8.95 14.56
C PRO A 216 1.69 10.46 14.46
N THR A 217 1.60 11.15 15.57
CA THR A 217 1.68 12.62 15.68
C THR A 217 0.53 13.41 15.04
N GLU A 218 -0.50 12.74 14.52
CA GLU A 218 -1.68 13.39 13.92
C GLU A 218 -2.47 14.17 14.98
N ASP A 219 -2.77 15.43 14.70
CA ASP A 219 -3.66 16.25 15.51
C ASP A 219 -4.99 16.57 14.79
N PHE A 220 -5.84 17.38 15.44
CA PHE A 220 -7.13 17.69 14.84
C PHE A 220 -7.04 18.66 13.66
N ASN A 221 -5.98 19.45 13.58
CA ASN A 221 -5.77 20.37 12.44
C ASN A 221 -5.37 19.58 11.19
N ASP A 222 -4.61 18.48 11.34
CA ASP A 222 -4.29 17.59 10.21
C ASP A 222 -5.56 16.95 9.65
N ILE A 223 -6.54 16.62 10.50
CA ILE A 223 -7.85 16.10 10.06
C ILE A 223 -8.66 17.17 9.35
N LYS A 224 -8.66 18.41 9.85
CA LYS A 224 -9.33 19.54 9.19
C LYS A 224 -8.72 19.82 7.83
N SER A 225 -7.39 19.75 7.71
CA SER A 225 -6.69 20.02 6.46
C SER A 225 -7.06 19.04 5.35
N ILE A 226 -7.51 17.81 5.66
CA ILE A 226 -8.08 16.89 4.66
C ILE A 226 -9.32 17.53 4.01
N VAL A 227 -10.23 18.05 4.82
CA VAL A 227 -11.46 18.69 4.34
C VAL A 227 -11.17 19.96 3.55
N GLU A 228 -10.23 20.77 4.03
CA GLU A 228 -9.81 22.02 3.36
C GLU A 228 -9.21 21.74 1.98
N LEU A 229 -8.30 20.77 1.89
CA LEU A 229 -7.71 20.34 0.62
C LEU A 229 -8.80 19.85 -0.36
N ILE A 230 -9.79 19.10 0.11
CA ILE A 230 -10.89 18.62 -0.74
C ILE A 230 -11.76 19.78 -1.23
N LYS A 231 -12.05 20.77 -0.38
CA LYS A 231 -12.79 21.97 -0.77
C LYS A 231 -12.03 22.75 -1.84
N GLU A 232 -10.72 22.89 -1.69
CA GLU A 232 -9.88 23.59 -2.66
C GLU A 232 -9.85 22.85 -4.00
N ILE A 233 -9.64 21.52 -3.98
CA ILE A 233 -9.72 20.69 -5.20
C ILE A 233 -11.10 20.83 -5.87
N ARG A 234 -12.18 20.80 -5.08
CA ARG A 234 -13.55 20.92 -5.58
C ARG A 234 -13.82 22.27 -6.24
N SER A 235 -13.23 23.35 -5.75
CA SER A 235 -13.38 24.68 -6.36
C SER A 235 -12.80 24.74 -7.79
N ILE A 236 -11.83 23.89 -8.10
CA ILE A 236 -11.15 23.84 -9.41
C ILE A 236 -11.80 22.83 -10.35
N LEU A 237 -12.10 21.62 -9.85
CA LEU A 237 -12.64 20.51 -10.63
C LEU A 237 -14.17 20.42 -10.53
N LYS A 238 -14.84 20.25 -11.67
CA LYS A 238 -16.30 19.98 -11.75
C LYS A 238 -16.63 18.49 -11.77
N THR A 239 -15.65 17.63 -12.04
CA THR A 239 -15.82 16.18 -12.07
C THR A 239 -16.12 15.63 -10.68
N GLN A 240 -16.65 14.42 -10.59
CA GLN A 240 -16.85 13.75 -9.31
C GLN A 240 -15.51 13.58 -8.57
N ILE A 241 -15.54 13.71 -7.24
CA ILE A 241 -14.41 13.40 -6.37
C ILE A 241 -14.82 12.24 -5.47
N SER A 242 -14.08 11.15 -5.50
CA SER A 242 -14.29 10.02 -4.60
C SER A 242 -13.14 9.95 -3.59
N ILE A 243 -13.46 9.99 -2.33
CA ILE A 243 -12.50 9.91 -1.25
C ILE A 243 -12.50 8.50 -0.68
N SER A 244 -11.34 7.86 -0.60
CA SER A 244 -11.17 6.61 0.12
C SER A 244 -10.40 6.91 1.42
N LEU A 245 -11.07 6.71 2.55
CA LEU A 245 -10.54 7.00 3.88
C LEU A 245 -10.25 5.70 4.63
N SER A 246 -8.99 5.45 4.98
CA SER A 246 -8.53 4.24 5.67
C SER A 246 -7.83 4.54 6.99
N CYS A 247 -7.98 3.63 7.97
CA CYS A 247 -7.25 3.71 9.23
C CYS A 247 -5.76 3.42 9.00
N PHE A 248 -4.88 4.18 9.65
CA PHE A 248 -3.47 3.84 9.70
C PHE A 248 -3.25 2.53 10.45
N ILE A 249 -2.55 1.60 9.82
CA ILE A 249 -2.16 0.32 10.41
C ILE A 249 -0.63 0.19 10.29
N PRO A 250 0.10 0.16 11.41
CA PRO A 250 1.55 -0.04 11.39
C PRO A 250 1.89 -1.40 10.77
N LYS A 251 2.67 -1.43 9.72
CA LYS A 251 2.99 -2.67 8.99
C LYS A 251 4.35 -3.22 9.43
N PRO A 252 4.50 -4.56 9.53
CA PRO A 252 5.80 -5.22 9.68
C PRO A 252 6.81 -4.75 8.63
N HIS A 253 8.09 -4.80 8.96
CA HIS A 253 9.20 -4.45 8.07
C HIS A 253 9.14 -3.04 7.48
N THR A 254 8.50 -2.10 8.19
CA THR A 254 8.50 -0.67 7.84
C THR A 254 9.07 0.16 8.99
N PRO A 255 9.53 1.39 8.75
CA PRO A 255 9.94 2.29 9.82
C PRO A 255 8.88 2.45 10.93
N PHE A 256 7.60 2.38 10.59
CA PHE A 256 6.51 2.51 11.56
C PHE A 256 6.05 1.18 12.19
N GLN A 257 6.83 0.11 12.08
CA GLN A 257 6.50 -1.16 12.72
C GLN A 257 6.47 -1.11 14.26
N TRP A 258 7.12 -0.12 14.88
CA TRP A 258 7.09 0.11 16.34
C TRP A 258 5.87 0.89 16.80
N GLU A 259 5.21 1.62 15.89
CA GLU A 259 4.08 2.45 16.22
C GLU A 259 2.87 1.63 16.71
N LYS A 260 2.05 2.26 17.53
CA LYS A 260 0.72 1.76 17.86
C LYS A 260 -0.29 2.17 16.79
N MET A 261 -1.38 1.45 16.72
CA MET A 261 -2.61 1.87 16.06
C MET A 261 -3.45 2.69 17.05
N GLU A 262 -4.17 3.71 16.59
CA GLU A 262 -5.09 4.45 17.43
C GLU A 262 -6.29 3.59 17.86
N ARG A 263 -6.95 3.97 18.96
CA ARG A 263 -8.11 3.24 19.48
C ARG A 263 -9.37 3.51 18.65
N GLU A 264 -10.36 2.63 18.77
CA GLU A 264 -11.62 2.69 18.02
C GLU A 264 -12.32 4.05 18.17
N GLU A 265 -12.35 4.61 19.39
CA GLU A 265 -13.00 5.87 19.69
C GLU A 265 -12.37 7.05 18.94
N TYR A 266 -11.06 7.02 18.78
CA TYR A 266 -10.34 8.03 17.98
C TYR A 266 -10.81 7.97 16.52
N PHE A 267 -10.81 6.79 15.94
CA PHE A 267 -11.22 6.61 14.54
C PHE A 267 -12.68 7.01 14.33
N ILE A 268 -13.59 6.60 15.19
CA ILE A 268 -15.01 6.95 15.12
C ILE A 268 -15.18 8.47 15.12
N LYS A 269 -14.60 9.16 16.10
CA LYS A 269 -14.72 10.63 16.25
C LYS A 269 -14.20 11.37 15.01
N LYS A 270 -13.05 10.98 14.49
CA LYS A 270 -12.44 11.63 13.32
C LYS A 270 -13.21 11.33 12.03
N GLN A 271 -13.64 10.08 11.85
CA GLN A 271 -14.44 9.67 10.71
C GLN A 271 -15.79 10.39 10.65
N GLU A 272 -16.45 10.58 11.81
CA GLU A 272 -17.70 11.33 11.89
C GLU A 272 -17.52 12.80 11.53
N TYR A 273 -16.44 13.43 12.00
CA TYR A 273 -16.11 14.80 11.63
C TYR A 273 -15.91 14.92 10.11
N ILE A 274 -15.03 14.10 9.52
CA ILE A 274 -14.77 14.12 8.09
C ILE A 274 -16.07 13.88 7.31
N ARG A 275 -16.87 12.87 7.69
CA ARG A 275 -18.14 12.55 7.02
C ARG A 275 -19.09 13.74 7.02
N ARG A 276 -19.27 14.38 8.19
CA ARG A 276 -20.16 15.54 8.34
C ARG A 276 -19.73 16.71 7.46
N GLU A 277 -18.43 17.00 7.40
CA GLU A 277 -17.93 18.12 6.60
C GLU A 277 -17.93 17.83 5.10
N ILE A 278 -17.59 16.59 4.70
CA ILE A 278 -17.63 16.18 3.30
C ILE A 278 -19.05 16.16 2.75
N PHE A 279 -20.04 15.76 3.55
CA PHE A 279 -21.45 15.76 3.13
C PHE A 279 -21.97 17.14 2.72
N LYS A 280 -21.33 18.23 3.15
CA LYS A 280 -21.65 19.61 2.76
C LYS A 280 -21.08 20.01 1.40
N ILE A 281 -20.23 19.18 0.79
CA ILE A 281 -19.52 19.48 -0.44
C ILE A 281 -20.19 18.74 -1.59
N GLU A 282 -20.71 19.47 -2.56
CA GLU A 282 -21.38 18.88 -3.72
C GLU A 282 -20.45 18.00 -4.56
N ASN A 283 -20.99 16.89 -5.07
CA ASN A 283 -20.31 16.00 -5.98
C ASN A 283 -19.01 15.38 -5.41
N VAL A 284 -18.99 15.19 -4.09
CA VAL A 284 -17.92 14.51 -3.35
C VAL A 284 -18.50 13.32 -2.61
N GLU A 285 -17.96 12.13 -2.89
CA GLU A 285 -18.35 10.87 -2.26
C GLU A 285 -17.28 10.39 -1.29
N LEU A 286 -17.68 9.99 -0.08
CA LEU A 286 -16.80 9.40 0.92
C LEU A 286 -17.00 7.88 1.01
N GLN A 287 -15.99 7.13 0.59
CA GLN A 287 -15.85 5.70 0.80
C GLN A 287 -14.94 5.47 2.00
N LYS A 288 -15.48 4.89 3.06
CA LYS A 288 -14.73 4.63 4.29
C LYS A 288 -14.54 3.13 4.50
N GLU A 289 -13.36 2.74 4.94
CA GLU A 289 -13.11 1.39 5.40
C GLU A 289 -13.79 1.14 6.76
N SER A 290 -14.15 -0.12 7.02
CA SER A 290 -14.64 -0.52 8.34
C SER A 290 -13.50 -0.45 9.35
N ILE A 291 -13.71 0.27 10.44
CA ILE A 291 -12.76 0.37 11.55
C ILE A 291 -12.50 -1.03 12.12
N GLU A 292 -13.55 -1.85 12.25
CA GLU A 292 -13.44 -3.22 12.76
C GLU A 292 -12.55 -4.09 11.86
N LEU A 293 -12.71 -3.99 10.54
CA LEU A 293 -11.86 -4.71 9.60
C LEU A 293 -10.41 -4.23 9.65
N SER A 294 -10.19 -2.93 9.80
CA SER A 294 -8.85 -2.34 9.95
C SER A 294 -8.17 -2.84 11.24
N ILE A 295 -8.90 -2.94 12.35
CA ILE A 295 -8.42 -3.50 13.61
C ILE A 295 -8.04 -4.98 13.43
N LEU A 296 -8.91 -5.77 12.80
CA LEU A 296 -8.61 -7.18 12.54
C LEU A 296 -7.38 -7.32 11.64
N GLN A 297 -7.26 -6.50 10.60
CA GLN A 297 -6.08 -6.45 9.74
C GLN A 297 -4.81 -6.13 10.56
N GLY A 298 -4.90 -5.18 11.49
CA GLY A 298 -3.81 -4.84 12.41
C GLY A 298 -3.39 -6.04 13.26
N ILE A 299 -4.35 -6.72 13.90
CA ILE A 299 -4.09 -7.91 14.71
C ILE A 299 -3.41 -9.00 13.88
N ILE A 300 -3.97 -9.34 12.71
CA ILE A 300 -3.45 -10.43 11.86
C ILE A 300 -2.06 -10.09 11.32
N SER A 301 -1.83 -8.85 10.89
CA SER A 301 -0.55 -8.46 10.28
C SER A 301 0.59 -8.34 11.29
N ARG A 302 0.29 -8.13 12.56
CA ARG A 302 1.29 -7.90 13.63
C ARG A 302 1.37 -9.02 14.65
N GLY A 303 0.45 -9.97 14.56
CA GLY A 303 0.33 -11.07 15.51
C GLY A 303 1.28 -12.24 15.25
N ASP A 304 1.24 -13.19 16.13
CA ASP A 304 2.03 -14.42 16.06
C ASP A 304 1.12 -15.67 15.96
N ARG A 305 1.72 -16.86 16.04
CA ARG A 305 1.01 -18.12 15.86
C ARG A 305 -0.10 -18.39 16.88
N ARG A 306 -0.12 -17.68 18.03
CA ARG A 306 -1.22 -17.78 19.03
C ARG A 306 -2.55 -17.33 18.45
N LEU A 307 -2.53 -16.48 17.41
CA LEU A 307 -3.73 -16.06 16.68
C LEU A 307 -4.41 -17.19 15.90
N SER A 308 -3.75 -18.34 15.71
CA SER A 308 -4.37 -19.49 15.03
C SER A 308 -5.67 -19.95 15.69
N LYS A 309 -5.86 -19.67 16.97
CA LYS A 309 -7.12 -19.90 17.70
C LYS A 309 -8.31 -19.12 17.13
N ILE A 310 -8.05 -17.94 16.53
CA ILE A 310 -9.09 -17.09 15.93
C ILE A 310 -9.82 -17.83 14.82
N TRP A 311 -9.07 -18.54 13.97
CA TRP A 311 -9.62 -19.28 12.83
C TRP A 311 -10.49 -20.49 13.24
N LYS A 312 -10.34 -20.95 14.48
CA LYS A 312 -11.16 -22.02 15.05
C LYS A 312 -12.48 -21.51 15.66
N MET A 313 -12.61 -20.19 15.82
CA MET A 313 -13.81 -19.57 16.35
C MET A 313 -14.83 -19.38 15.22
N ASN A 314 -15.82 -20.25 15.11
CA ASN A 314 -16.93 -20.11 14.16
C ASN A 314 -17.91 -19.02 14.64
N LYS A 315 -17.49 -17.74 14.58
CA LYS A 315 -18.28 -16.58 15.03
C LYS A 315 -18.37 -15.54 13.91
N PRO A 316 -19.48 -14.78 13.83
CA PRO A 316 -19.58 -13.63 12.96
C PRO A 316 -18.45 -12.62 13.25
N LEU A 317 -17.90 -12.01 12.21
CA LEU A 317 -16.71 -11.16 12.26
C LEU A 317 -16.78 -10.07 13.34
N LYS A 318 -17.88 -9.33 13.42
CA LYS A 318 -18.08 -8.27 14.44
C LYS A 318 -17.99 -8.81 15.86
N ARG A 319 -18.59 -9.98 16.11
CA ARG A 319 -18.55 -10.64 17.44
C ARG A 319 -17.15 -11.17 17.75
N LEU A 320 -16.44 -11.67 16.73
CA LEU A 320 -15.06 -12.11 16.86
C LEU A 320 -14.17 -10.93 17.30
N ILE A 321 -14.19 -9.80 16.58
CA ILE A 321 -13.37 -8.63 16.87
C ILE A 321 -13.66 -8.06 18.25
N LYS A 322 -14.92 -8.04 18.67
CA LYS A 322 -15.31 -7.57 20.00
C LYS A 322 -14.70 -8.41 21.12
N ASN A 323 -14.51 -9.71 20.90
CA ASN A 323 -13.94 -10.62 21.89
C ASN A 323 -12.40 -10.64 21.93
N LEU A 324 -11.71 -9.97 20.99
CA LEU A 324 -10.24 -9.91 20.90
C LEU A 324 -9.66 -8.70 21.68
N ILE A 325 -10.08 -8.50 22.93
CA ILE A 325 -9.68 -7.34 23.74
C ILE A 325 -8.18 -7.42 24.08
N GLU A 326 -7.72 -8.57 24.57
CA GLU A 326 -6.30 -8.79 24.92
C GLU A 326 -5.42 -8.69 23.68
N GLU A 327 -5.84 -9.31 22.57
CA GLU A 327 -5.11 -9.27 21.32
C GLU A 327 -4.99 -7.85 20.75
N LYS A 328 -6.05 -7.04 20.84
CA LYS A 328 -5.99 -5.62 20.46
C LYS A 328 -4.94 -4.87 21.28
N ASN A 329 -5.01 -4.97 22.60
CA ASN A 329 -4.10 -4.27 23.50
C ASN A 329 -2.66 -4.72 23.28
N PHE A 330 -2.41 -6.01 23.13
CA PHE A 330 -1.08 -6.57 22.99
C PHE A 330 -0.47 -6.31 21.60
N TYR A 331 -1.21 -6.58 20.51
CA TYR A 331 -0.63 -6.56 19.17
C TYR A 331 -0.68 -5.18 18.50
N ILE A 332 -1.71 -4.34 18.78
CA ILE A 332 -1.93 -3.13 17.98
C ILE A 332 -2.03 -1.82 18.77
N PHE A 333 -2.52 -1.81 20.02
CA PHE A 333 -2.75 -0.56 20.76
C PHE A 333 -1.59 -0.12 21.65
N ARG A 334 -0.48 -0.83 21.66
CA ARG A 334 0.74 -0.42 22.36
C ARG A 334 1.85 -0.05 21.36
N GLU A 335 2.71 0.86 21.74
CA GLU A 335 4.00 1.02 21.11
C GLU A 335 4.87 -0.19 21.44
N ARG A 336 5.77 -0.52 20.51
CA ARG A 336 6.74 -1.60 20.69
C ARG A 336 8.09 -1.01 21.05
N GLU A 337 8.83 -1.73 21.86
CA GLU A 337 10.17 -1.33 22.27
C GLU A 337 11.17 -1.52 21.13
N ARG A 338 12.23 -0.70 21.10
CA ARG A 338 13.28 -0.76 20.07
C ARG A 338 13.83 -2.16 19.90
N ASP A 339 14.17 -2.80 21.02
CA ASP A 339 14.86 -4.09 21.05
C ASP A 339 13.89 -5.28 21.15
N GLU A 340 12.58 -5.05 21.09
CA GLU A 340 11.57 -6.10 21.10
C GLU A 340 11.77 -7.04 19.91
N PHE A 341 11.75 -8.34 20.17
CA PHE A 341 11.76 -9.35 19.11
C PHE A 341 10.35 -9.48 18.53
N PHE A 342 10.20 -9.18 17.25
CA PHE A 342 8.91 -9.21 16.55
C PHE A 342 8.62 -10.57 15.92
N PRO A 343 7.34 -10.96 15.79
CA PRO A 343 6.96 -12.22 15.14
C PRO A 343 7.53 -12.39 13.72
N TRP A 344 7.81 -11.30 13.03
CA TRP A 344 8.34 -11.27 11.66
C TRP A 344 9.86 -11.15 11.57
N ASP A 345 10.58 -10.97 12.69
CA ASP A 345 12.05 -10.88 12.70
C ASP A 345 12.72 -12.22 12.30
N ILE A 346 11.94 -13.29 12.24
CA ILE A 346 12.39 -14.58 11.69
C ILE A 346 12.53 -14.59 10.17
N ILE A 347 12.14 -13.52 9.49
CA ILE A 347 12.27 -13.34 8.05
C ILE A 347 13.23 -12.18 7.79
N ASP A 348 14.37 -12.46 7.18
CA ASP A 348 15.30 -11.44 6.68
C ASP A 348 14.85 -10.97 5.30
N ILE A 349 14.41 -9.73 5.23
CA ILE A 349 13.99 -9.09 3.97
C ILE A 349 15.14 -8.39 3.23
N GLY A 350 16.37 -8.46 3.76
CA GLY A 350 17.54 -7.74 3.25
C GLY A 350 17.58 -6.26 3.65
N ILE A 351 16.82 -5.84 4.68
CA ILE A 351 16.85 -4.52 5.27
C ILE A 351 17.12 -4.67 6.77
N ASN A 352 18.17 -3.99 7.26
CA ASN A 352 18.51 -4.03 8.66
C ASN A 352 17.42 -3.35 9.51
N LYS A 353 17.05 -3.97 10.64
CA LYS A 353 16.11 -3.43 11.61
C LYS A 353 16.56 -2.08 12.17
N GLU A 354 17.85 -1.90 12.38
CA GLU A 354 18.45 -0.63 12.80
C GLU A 354 18.23 0.49 11.78
N TYR A 355 18.30 0.20 10.48
CA TYR A 355 17.97 1.18 9.43
C TYR A 355 16.52 1.63 9.54
N LEU A 356 15.58 0.70 9.77
CA LEU A 356 14.16 1.02 9.91
C LEU A 356 13.90 1.88 11.16
N TRP A 357 14.61 1.59 12.25
CA TRP A 357 14.54 2.40 13.47
C TRP A 357 15.06 3.82 13.22
N ASN A 358 16.23 3.95 12.60
CA ASN A 358 16.82 5.26 12.29
C ASN A 358 15.93 6.11 11.37
N GLU A 359 15.24 5.49 10.40
CA GLU A 359 14.25 6.18 9.57
C GLU A 359 12.99 6.61 10.36
N ARG A 360 12.61 5.84 11.38
CA ARG A 360 11.57 6.25 12.33
C ARG A 360 12.01 7.47 13.13
N GLU A 361 13.19 7.41 13.77
CA GLU A 361 13.73 8.52 14.56
C GLU A 361 13.89 9.81 13.71
N LYS A 362 14.35 9.65 12.47
CA LYS A 362 14.44 10.76 11.53
C LYS A 362 13.09 11.43 11.29
N ALA A 363 11.99 10.65 11.19
CA ALA A 363 10.65 11.21 11.04
C ALA A 363 10.27 12.11 12.23
N TYR A 364 10.61 11.69 13.45
CA TYR A 364 10.31 12.46 14.66
C TYR A 364 11.21 13.70 14.81
N ASN A 365 12.48 13.61 14.39
CA ASN A 365 13.41 14.73 14.43
C ASN A 365 13.07 15.80 13.37
N GLU A 366 12.62 15.39 12.19
CA GLU A 366 12.16 16.29 11.12
C GLU A 366 10.83 17.00 11.44
N ARG A 367 10.16 16.59 12.53
CA ARG A 367 8.90 17.20 13.03
C ARG A 367 9.10 18.64 13.53
N GLY A 368 10.29 19.00 13.96
CA GLY A 368 10.62 20.32 14.50
C GLY A 368 10.84 21.43 13.49
N LEU A 369 10.53 21.20 12.20
CA LEU A 369 10.68 22.16 11.11
C LEU A 369 9.33 22.64 10.60
#